data_c9ae51494b3fbcf74f5675d8859ceb0a
#
_entry.id   c9ae51494b3fbcf74f5675d8859ceb0a
#
_cell.length_a   1.000
_cell.length_b   1.000
_cell.length_c   1.000
_cell.angle_alpha   90.00
_cell.angle_beta   90.00
_cell.angle_gamma   90.00
#
_symmetry.space_group_name_H-M   'P 1'
#
loop_
_entity.id
_entity.type
_entity.pdbx_description
1 polymer ?
#
loop_
_entity_poly.entity_id
_entity_poly.type
_entity_poly.pdbx_seq_one_letter_code
_entity_poly.pdbx_strand_id
1 'polypeptide(L)'
;KGFNEFNYKYLNKKYQIRNTSRVFKQISKNEFVYVSSYNPTRERAMDFTLEHFENEKLKFKIMAQSIRWIKSDSVFRLLNFRKRSIYEDEEVLIKMNSVDTIFNFNIQDLSPLNYKAETLTLFDLNKFINSEIKSGSKLINQHLLVRHKRYSLPLSVFVLTLISVSVSSVRRRGGMGMNLAMGILMGFLFIFIDKVLVVLVNKSNLSAAVAAWSPILFFAGAGFLLMRYAKR
;
A
#
# COMPACT_ATOMS: atom_id res chain seq x y z
N LYS A 1 -9.66 -13.46 3.11
CA LYS A 1 -8.21 -13.71 3.31
C LYS A 1 -7.66 -14.61 2.19
N GLY A 2 -8.21 -15.81 1.96
CA GLY A 2 -7.72 -16.76 0.96
C GLY A 2 -7.78 -16.30 -0.49
N PHE A 3 -8.83 -15.58 -0.93
CA PHE A 3 -8.98 -15.13 -2.31
C PHE A 3 -7.90 -14.10 -2.71
N ASN A 4 -7.66 -13.11 -1.88
CA ASN A 4 -6.64 -12.08 -2.16
C ASN A 4 -5.22 -12.67 -2.12
N GLU A 5 -4.97 -13.61 -1.21
CA GLU A 5 -3.71 -14.32 -1.11
C GLU A 5 -3.49 -15.25 -2.32
N PHE A 6 -4.52 -15.96 -2.75
CA PHE A 6 -4.52 -16.79 -3.97
C PHE A 6 -4.29 -15.93 -5.22
N ASN A 7 -5.05 -14.85 -5.36
CA ASN A 7 -4.96 -13.92 -6.49
C ASN A 7 -3.55 -13.32 -6.60
N TYR A 8 -2.96 -12.91 -5.48
CA TYR A 8 -1.61 -12.39 -5.42
C TYR A 8 -0.56 -13.47 -5.74
N LYS A 9 -0.71 -14.66 -5.15
CA LYS A 9 0.28 -15.73 -5.28
C LYS A 9 0.30 -16.39 -6.67
N TYR A 10 -0.87 -16.52 -7.32
CA TYR A 10 -1.02 -17.30 -8.54
C TYR A 10 -1.40 -16.48 -9.78
N LEU A 11 -2.22 -15.44 -9.67
CA LEU A 11 -2.72 -14.70 -10.82
C LEU A 11 -1.88 -13.44 -11.11
N ASN A 12 -1.36 -12.77 -10.11
CA ASN A 12 -0.60 -11.51 -10.28
C ASN A 12 0.92 -11.70 -10.41
N LYS A 13 1.39 -12.87 -10.81
CA LYS A 13 2.83 -13.14 -11.06
C LYS A 13 3.49 -12.10 -11.99
N LYS A 14 2.77 -11.60 -12.98
CA LYS A 14 3.24 -10.58 -13.93
C LYS A 14 3.41 -9.19 -13.31
N TYR A 15 2.60 -8.85 -12.31
CA TYR A 15 2.72 -7.60 -11.54
C TYR A 15 3.84 -7.65 -10.50
N GLN A 16 4.16 -8.82 -9.97
CA GLN A 16 5.27 -9.02 -9.02
C GLN A 16 6.64 -8.69 -9.63
N ILE A 17 6.82 -8.95 -10.92
CA ILE A 17 8.10 -8.73 -11.62
C ILE A 17 8.31 -7.25 -11.98
N ARG A 18 7.24 -6.45 -12.10
CA ARG A 18 7.29 -5.04 -12.52
C ARG A 18 7.27 -4.01 -11.39
N ASN A 19 6.90 -4.39 -10.16
CA ASN A 19 6.96 -3.48 -9.00
C ASN A 19 8.34 -3.52 -8.36
N THR A 20 9.32 -2.98 -9.05
CA THR A 20 10.60 -2.51 -8.54
C THR A 20 10.36 -1.28 -7.66
N SER A 21 9.65 -1.45 -6.58
CA SER A 21 9.48 -0.35 -5.63
C SER A 21 10.65 -0.39 -4.67
N ARG A 22 11.41 0.68 -4.68
CA ARG A 22 12.42 0.95 -3.65
C ARG A 22 11.77 0.84 -2.28
N VAL A 23 12.27 -0.06 -1.46
CA VAL A 23 11.79 -0.25 -0.09
C VAL A 23 12.79 0.41 0.84
N PHE A 24 12.30 1.36 1.62
CA PHE A 24 13.03 1.93 2.74
C PHE A 24 12.24 1.61 4.00
N LYS A 25 12.88 0.98 4.98
CA LYS A 25 12.23 0.53 6.20
C LYS A 25 13.13 0.67 7.40
N GLN A 26 12.59 1.22 8.47
CA GLN A 26 13.21 1.18 9.77
C GLN A 26 12.97 -0.21 10.39
N ILE A 27 14.06 -0.93 10.72
CA ILE A 27 14.00 -2.27 11.32
C ILE A 27 14.03 -2.18 12.84
N SER A 28 14.89 -1.33 13.38
CA SER A 28 14.96 -1.04 14.80
C SER A 28 15.03 0.47 15.04
N LYS A 29 15.09 0.89 16.31
CA LYS A 29 15.14 2.31 16.67
C LYS A 29 16.28 3.07 15.97
N ASN A 30 17.39 2.36 15.68
CA ASN A 30 18.61 2.95 15.15
C ASN A 30 19.04 2.35 13.81
N GLU A 31 18.27 1.43 13.22
CA GLU A 31 18.64 0.71 12.01
C GLU A 31 17.65 0.90 10.88
N PHE A 32 18.16 1.27 9.73
CA PHE A 32 17.40 1.50 8.51
C PHE A 32 17.90 0.58 7.40
N VAL A 33 16.97 -0.03 6.71
CA VAL A 33 17.25 -0.89 5.55
C VAL A 33 16.67 -0.29 4.29
N TYR A 34 17.46 -0.31 3.24
CA TYR A 34 17.05 0.07 1.89
C TYR A 34 17.34 -1.08 0.92
N VAL A 35 16.41 -1.34 0.01
CA VAL A 35 16.61 -2.21 -1.16
C VAL A 35 15.97 -1.57 -2.39
N SER A 36 16.62 -1.72 -3.56
CA SER A 36 16.08 -1.18 -4.82
C SER A 36 14.96 -2.05 -5.39
N SER A 37 15.03 -3.36 -5.18
CA SER A 37 14.02 -4.30 -5.63
C SER A 37 14.01 -5.57 -4.79
N TYR A 38 12.85 -6.20 -4.68
CA TYR A 38 12.67 -7.48 -4.03
C TYR A 38 11.95 -8.47 -4.94
N ASN A 39 12.50 -9.68 -5.05
CA ASN A 39 11.87 -10.78 -5.78
C ASN A 39 11.38 -11.84 -4.77
N PRO A 40 10.06 -11.95 -4.55
CA PRO A 40 9.50 -12.88 -3.57
C PRO A 40 9.66 -14.36 -3.96
N THR A 41 9.73 -14.67 -5.25
CA THR A 41 9.87 -16.06 -5.74
C THR A 41 11.26 -16.60 -5.47
N ARG A 42 12.29 -15.75 -5.60
CA ARG A 42 13.70 -16.11 -5.36
C ARG A 42 14.18 -15.75 -3.95
N GLU A 43 13.32 -15.13 -3.13
CA GLU A 43 13.64 -14.60 -1.80
C GLU A 43 14.95 -13.78 -1.81
N ARG A 44 15.07 -12.90 -2.81
CA ARG A 44 16.27 -12.11 -3.08
C ARG A 44 15.91 -10.64 -3.24
N ALA A 45 16.66 -9.77 -2.56
CA ALA A 45 16.61 -8.32 -2.78
C ALA A 45 17.92 -7.83 -3.41
N MET A 46 17.83 -6.74 -4.18
CA MET A 46 18.96 -6.11 -4.87
C MET A 46 19.30 -4.78 -4.23
N ASP A 47 20.58 -4.38 -4.35
CA ASP A 47 21.14 -3.13 -3.82
C ASP A 47 20.77 -2.93 -2.34
N PHE A 48 21.08 -3.97 -1.56
CA PHE A 48 20.83 -3.94 -0.11
C PHE A 48 21.74 -2.94 0.58
N THR A 49 21.16 -2.12 1.42
CA THR A 49 21.88 -1.21 2.31
C THR A 49 21.25 -1.28 3.69
N LEU A 50 22.09 -1.42 4.73
CA LEU A 50 21.72 -1.31 6.13
C LEU A 50 22.56 -0.21 6.76
N GLU A 51 21.91 0.74 7.40
CA GLU A 51 22.53 1.87 8.10
C GLU A 51 22.20 1.80 9.58
N HIS A 52 23.21 1.92 10.41
CA HIS A 52 23.08 1.96 11.88
C HIS A 52 23.54 3.31 12.41
N PHE A 53 22.63 3.95 13.16
CA PHE A 53 22.87 5.26 13.77
C PHE A 53 22.98 5.14 15.29
N GLU A 54 23.88 5.89 15.90
CA GLU A 54 23.95 6.15 17.33
C GLU A 54 24.00 7.65 17.57
N ASN A 55 23.11 8.16 18.42
CA ASN A 55 23.01 9.60 18.71
C ASN A 55 22.96 10.46 17.43
N GLU A 56 22.12 10.04 16.46
CA GLU A 56 21.95 10.70 15.15
C GLU A 56 23.19 10.68 14.24
N LYS A 57 24.28 10.04 14.65
CA LYS A 57 25.49 9.85 13.84
C LYS A 57 25.53 8.45 13.25
N LEU A 58 25.89 8.35 11.97
CA LEU A 58 26.08 7.07 11.30
C LEU A 58 27.32 6.37 11.87
N LYS A 59 27.14 5.20 12.47
CA LYS A 59 28.22 4.35 13.02
C LYS A 59 28.76 3.36 12.01
N PHE A 60 27.87 2.67 11.31
CA PHE A 60 28.28 1.82 10.22
C PHE A 60 27.21 1.71 9.13
N LYS A 61 27.68 1.41 7.93
CA LYS A 61 26.86 1.15 6.76
C LYS A 61 27.29 -0.14 6.10
N ILE A 62 26.33 -1.06 5.93
CA ILE A 62 26.51 -2.29 5.17
C ILE A 62 25.88 -2.10 3.80
N MET A 63 26.59 -2.46 2.75
CA MET A 63 26.10 -2.44 1.37
C MET A 63 26.37 -3.79 0.74
N ALA A 64 25.42 -4.31 -0.04
CA ALA A 64 25.61 -5.53 -0.82
C ALA A 64 24.84 -5.41 -2.13
N GLN A 65 25.37 -5.96 -3.21
CA GLN A 65 24.69 -6.03 -4.50
C GLN A 65 23.38 -6.81 -4.40
N SER A 66 23.36 -7.85 -3.58
CA SER A 66 22.14 -8.59 -3.29
C SER A 66 22.19 -9.28 -1.95
N ILE A 67 21.00 -9.45 -1.35
CA ILE A 67 20.77 -10.26 -0.15
C ILE A 67 19.77 -11.36 -0.49
N ARG A 68 20.02 -12.57 -0.05
CA ARG A 68 19.16 -13.74 -0.24
C ARG A 68 19.04 -14.53 1.06
N TRP A 69 17.83 -14.99 1.37
CA TRP A 69 17.60 -15.90 2.48
C TRP A 69 17.93 -17.35 2.08
N ILE A 70 18.77 -18.03 2.87
CA ILE A 70 19.12 -19.44 2.71
C ILE A 70 18.37 -20.23 3.79
N LYS A 71 17.36 -20.98 3.37
CA LYS A 71 16.48 -21.72 4.29
C LYS A 71 17.16 -22.84 5.03
N SER A 72 18.14 -23.53 4.37
CA SER A 72 18.87 -24.65 4.97
C SER A 72 19.64 -24.23 6.22
N ASP A 73 20.24 -23.06 6.19
CA ASP A 73 21.19 -22.60 7.20
C ASP A 73 20.61 -21.48 8.08
N SER A 74 19.38 -21.02 7.74
CA SER A 74 18.71 -19.91 8.41
C SER A 74 19.56 -18.64 8.49
N VAL A 75 20.26 -18.32 7.40
CA VAL A 75 21.17 -17.17 7.29
C VAL A 75 20.84 -16.33 6.04
N PHE A 76 21.25 -15.08 6.08
CA PHE A 76 21.24 -14.21 4.92
C PHE A 76 22.61 -14.26 4.24
N ARG A 77 22.60 -14.56 2.94
CA ARG A 77 23.80 -14.47 2.10
C ARG A 77 23.81 -13.15 1.36
N LEU A 78 24.86 -12.36 1.60
CA LEU A 78 25.13 -11.10 0.95
C LEU A 78 26.22 -11.29 -0.10
N LEU A 79 25.98 -10.83 -1.34
CA LEU A 79 26.98 -10.84 -2.40
C LEU A 79 27.57 -9.45 -2.60
N ASN A 80 28.87 -9.38 -2.88
CA ASN A 80 29.63 -8.12 -2.99
C ASN A 80 29.45 -7.24 -1.74
N PHE A 81 29.70 -7.85 -0.58
CA PHE A 81 29.56 -7.22 0.73
C PHE A 81 30.59 -6.12 0.92
N ARG A 82 30.13 -4.98 1.41
CA ARG A 82 30.96 -3.85 1.85
C ARG A 82 30.42 -3.33 3.17
N LYS A 83 31.26 -3.29 4.20
CA LYS A 83 30.94 -2.66 5.48
C LYS A 83 31.86 -1.48 5.67
N ARG A 84 31.28 -0.29 5.84
CA ARG A 84 31.95 0.94 6.22
C ARG A 84 31.62 1.20 7.68
N SER A 85 32.62 1.20 8.54
CA SER A 85 32.52 1.57 9.95
C SER A 85 33.17 2.93 10.15
N ILE A 86 32.50 3.84 10.85
CA ILE A 86 32.91 5.22 11.07
C ILE A 86 33.25 5.36 12.55
N TYR A 87 34.52 5.60 12.84
CA TYR A 87 35.04 5.94 14.16
C TYR A 87 35.33 7.46 14.19
N GLU A 88 35.63 8.00 15.35
CA GLU A 88 35.82 9.46 15.48
C GLU A 88 36.95 10.03 14.59
N ASP A 89 38.02 9.27 14.40
CA ASP A 89 39.20 9.72 13.62
C ASP A 89 39.51 8.83 12.41
N GLU A 90 38.84 7.68 12.24
CA GLU A 90 39.15 6.73 11.19
C GLU A 90 37.89 6.09 10.56
N GLU A 91 38.00 5.78 9.28
CA GLU A 91 37.00 4.98 8.58
C GLU A 91 37.58 3.63 8.14
N VAL A 92 36.92 2.56 8.51
CA VAL A 92 37.33 1.18 8.11
C VAL A 92 36.37 0.64 7.07
N LEU A 93 36.92 0.26 5.92
CA LEU A 93 36.16 -0.34 4.82
C LEU A 93 36.55 -1.81 4.64
N ILE A 94 35.64 -2.72 4.93
CA ILE A 94 35.79 -4.15 4.71
C ILE A 94 35.03 -4.53 3.44
N LYS A 95 35.67 -5.27 2.54
CA LYS A 95 35.08 -5.80 1.29
C LYS A 95 35.25 -7.30 1.25
N MET A 96 34.16 -8.02 0.92
CA MET A 96 34.17 -9.48 0.76
C MET A 96 33.25 -9.87 -0.40
N ASN A 97 33.56 -10.92 -1.12
CA ASN A 97 32.75 -11.38 -2.25
C ASN A 97 31.40 -11.95 -1.78
N SER A 98 31.40 -12.65 -0.66
CA SER A 98 30.18 -13.21 -0.06
C SER A 98 30.34 -13.28 1.46
N VAL A 99 29.26 -12.96 2.18
CA VAL A 99 29.18 -13.07 3.64
C VAL A 99 27.83 -13.66 4.01
N ASP A 100 27.86 -14.66 4.90
CA ASP A 100 26.66 -15.21 5.51
C ASP A 100 26.52 -14.58 6.90
N THR A 101 25.33 -14.03 7.19
CA THR A 101 25.06 -13.32 8.45
C THR A 101 23.60 -13.47 8.88
N ILE A 102 23.34 -13.19 10.14
CA ILE A 102 21.99 -13.21 10.71
C ILE A 102 21.55 -11.77 10.98
N PHE A 103 20.32 -11.43 10.58
CA PHE A 103 19.69 -10.15 10.89
C PHE A 103 18.39 -10.37 11.67
N ASN A 104 18.00 -9.39 12.48
CA ASN A 104 16.76 -9.41 13.27
C ASN A 104 15.51 -9.01 12.45
N PHE A 105 15.47 -9.34 11.16
CA PHE A 105 14.30 -9.11 10.30
C PHE A 105 14.11 -10.30 9.34
N ASN A 106 12.92 -10.48 8.83
CA ASN A 106 12.63 -11.48 7.82
C ASN A 106 12.81 -10.91 6.41
N ILE A 107 13.28 -11.74 5.46
CA ILE A 107 13.40 -11.34 4.05
C ILE A 107 12.08 -10.84 3.45
N GLN A 108 10.94 -11.33 3.95
CA GLN A 108 9.60 -10.90 3.55
C GLN A 108 9.28 -9.46 4.01
N ASP A 109 9.98 -8.95 5.02
CA ASP A 109 9.84 -7.56 5.47
C ASP A 109 10.41 -6.57 4.46
N LEU A 110 11.27 -7.02 3.54
CA LEU A 110 11.80 -6.26 2.42
C LEU A 110 10.87 -6.27 1.20
N SER A 111 9.73 -6.97 1.26
CA SER A 111 8.72 -6.94 0.21
C SER A 111 7.95 -5.62 0.25
N PRO A 112 7.70 -4.95 -0.89
CA PRO A 112 6.78 -3.84 -0.96
C PRO A 112 5.38 -4.32 -0.60
N LEU A 113 4.90 -3.92 0.58
CA LEU A 113 3.71 -4.50 1.24
C LEU A 113 2.38 -3.90 0.77
N ASN A 114 2.27 -3.42 -0.47
CA ASN A 114 1.06 -2.78 -0.99
C ASN A 114 -0.19 -3.67 -0.83
N TYR A 115 -0.06 -4.99 -0.96
CA TYR A 115 -1.17 -5.94 -0.83
C TYR A 115 -1.44 -6.41 0.60
N LYS A 116 -0.46 -6.32 1.50
CA LYS A 116 -0.61 -6.82 2.89
C LYS A 116 -1.75 -6.12 3.62
N ALA A 117 -1.90 -4.81 3.42
CA ALA A 117 -2.98 -4.03 4.00
C ALA A 117 -4.38 -4.54 3.59
N GLU A 118 -4.55 -5.00 2.35
CA GLU A 118 -5.83 -5.52 1.85
C GLU A 118 -6.19 -6.90 2.42
N THR A 119 -5.19 -7.71 2.79
CA THR A 119 -5.38 -9.07 3.29
C THR A 119 -5.58 -9.17 4.80
N LEU A 120 -5.14 -8.17 5.57
CA LEU A 120 -5.21 -8.14 7.02
C LEU A 120 -6.65 -7.96 7.52
N THR A 121 -6.95 -8.44 8.74
CA THR A 121 -8.19 -8.07 9.45
C THR A 121 -8.16 -6.60 9.87
N LEU A 122 -9.29 -6.03 10.32
CA LEU A 122 -9.32 -4.61 10.76
C LEU A 122 -8.37 -4.34 11.94
N PHE A 123 -8.31 -5.26 12.90
CA PHE A 123 -7.42 -5.12 14.06
C PHE A 123 -5.95 -5.22 13.66
N ASP A 124 -5.61 -6.20 12.82
CA ASP A 124 -4.25 -6.40 12.34
C ASP A 124 -3.82 -5.23 11.42
N LEU A 125 -4.75 -4.70 10.60
CA LEU A 125 -4.50 -3.55 9.76
C LEU A 125 -4.13 -2.30 10.58
N ASN A 126 -4.84 -2.05 11.70
CA ASN A 126 -4.51 -0.92 12.56
C ASN A 126 -3.14 -1.09 13.23
N LYS A 127 -2.82 -2.30 13.72
CA LYS A 127 -1.48 -2.61 14.26
C LYS A 127 -0.39 -2.42 13.18
N PHE A 128 -0.66 -2.90 11.96
CA PHE A 128 0.23 -2.77 10.82
C PHE A 128 0.45 -1.30 10.45
N ILE A 129 -0.61 -0.49 10.33
CA ILE A 129 -0.51 0.94 10.05
C ILE A 129 0.33 1.66 11.12
N ASN A 130 0.09 1.36 12.40
CA ASN A 130 0.86 1.96 13.49
C ASN A 130 2.36 1.60 13.43
N SER A 131 2.69 0.36 13.02
CA SER A 131 4.08 -0.04 12.83
C SER A 131 4.71 0.67 11.62
N GLU A 132 3.98 0.83 10.52
CA GLU A 132 4.44 1.53 9.31
C GLU A 132 4.62 3.04 9.54
N ILE A 133 3.77 3.66 10.38
CA ILE A 133 3.94 5.07 10.81
C ILE A 133 5.26 5.22 11.57
N LYS A 134 5.53 4.34 12.53
CA LYS A 134 6.79 4.35 13.29
C LYS A 134 8.02 4.11 12.41
N SER A 135 7.87 3.34 11.34
CA SER A 135 8.94 3.02 10.37
C SER A 135 9.11 4.08 9.28
N GLY A 136 8.36 5.18 9.28
CA GLY A 136 8.46 6.24 8.28
C GLY A 136 8.13 5.80 6.84
N SER A 137 7.25 4.81 6.68
CA SER A 137 6.92 4.24 5.38
C SER A 137 6.26 5.26 4.45
N LYS A 138 6.73 5.38 3.20
CA LYS A 138 6.11 6.23 2.17
C LYS A 138 4.72 5.76 1.74
N LEU A 139 4.34 4.53 2.08
CA LEU A 139 3.06 3.92 1.68
C LEU A 139 1.94 4.13 2.69
N ILE A 140 2.15 4.93 3.73
CA ILE A 140 1.18 5.17 4.81
C ILE A 140 -0.17 5.63 4.25
N ASN A 141 -0.19 6.58 3.31
CA ASN A 141 -1.44 7.08 2.72
C ASN A 141 -2.22 5.98 1.99
N GLN A 142 -1.54 5.03 1.35
CA GLN A 142 -2.19 3.88 0.71
C GLN A 142 -2.82 2.94 1.74
N HIS A 143 -2.12 2.64 2.84
CA HIS A 143 -2.64 1.80 3.90
C HIS A 143 -3.80 2.45 4.65
N LEU A 144 -3.74 3.76 4.88
CA LEU A 144 -4.84 4.56 5.42
C LEU A 144 -6.05 4.56 4.48
N LEU A 145 -5.82 4.66 3.16
CA LEU A 145 -6.90 4.58 2.17
C LEU A 145 -7.62 3.22 2.24
N VAL A 146 -6.88 2.11 2.33
CA VAL A 146 -7.48 0.78 2.51
C VAL A 146 -8.34 0.73 3.76
N ARG A 147 -7.87 1.29 4.88
CA ARG A 147 -8.64 1.37 6.13
C ARG A 147 -9.94 2.15 5.96
N HIS A 148 -9.88 3.36 5.40
CA HIS A 148 -11.07 4.19 5.18
C HIS A 148 -12.04 3.55 4.20
N LYS A 149 -11.54 2.91 3.14
CA LYS A 149 -12.37 2.21 2.16
C LYS A 149 -13.16 1.05 2.75
N ARG A 150 -12.69 0.37 3.77
CA ARG A 150 -13.46 -0.67 4.46
C ARG A 150 -14.74 -0.18 5.13
N TYR A 151 -14.77 1.08 5.52
CA TYR A 151 -15.97 1.72 6.09
C TYR A 151 -16.79 2.42 5.02
N SER A 152 -16.14 3.08 4.06
CA SER A 152 -16.81 3.88 3.05
C SER A 152 -17.51 3.01 1.99
N LEU A 153 -16.95 1.85 1.62
CA LEU A 153 -17.57 0.96 0.62
C LEU A 153 -18.96 0.44 1.01
N PRO A 154 -19.20 -0.10 2.22
CA PRO A 154 -20.57 -0.46 2.60
C PRO A 154 -21.52 0.72 2.59
N LEU A 155 -21.07 1.90 3.03
CA LEU A 155 -21.90 3.09 3.02
C LEU A 155 -22.25 3.57 1.61
N SER A 156 -21.33 3.40 0.65
CA SER A 156 -21.57 3.76 -0.74
C SER A 156 -22.75 2.98 -1.36
N VAL A 157 -22.95 1.73 -0.94
CA VAL A 157 -24.08 0.91 -1.41
C VAL A 157 -25.41 1.57 -1.01
N PHE A 158 -25.55 2.03 0.23
CA PHE A 158 -26.74 2.74 0.69
C PHE A 158 -26.99 4.02 -0.10
N VAL A 159 -25.93 4.81 -0.34
CA VAL A 159 -26.02 6.05 -1.11
C VAL A 159 -26.46 5.79 -2.54
N LEU A 160 -25.84 4.79 -3.20
CA LEU A 160 -26.21 4.43 -4.58
C LEU A 160 -27.63 3.88 -4.68
N THR A 161 -28.09 3.11 -3.69
CA THR A 161 -29.46 2.62 -3.61
C THR A 161 -30.44 3.78 -3.48
N LEU A 162 -30.15 4.76 -2.61
CA LEU A 162 -30.96 5.98 -2.43
C LEU A 162 -31.08 6.77 -3.73
N ILE A 163 -29.97 6.95 -4.47
CA ILE A 163 -29.96 7.60 -5.79
C ILE A 163 -30.81 6.81 -6.78
N SER A 164 -30.64 5.50 -6.83
CA SER A 164 -31.38 4.63 -7.76
C SER A 164 -32.90 4.71 -7.53
N VAL A 165 -33.32 4.66 -6.27
CA VAL A 165 -34.74 4.83 -5.91
C VAL A 165 -35.24 6.24 -6.28
N SER A 166 -34.47 7.27 -6.01
CA SER A 166 -34.82 8.66 -6.32
C SER A 166 -34.99 8.89 -7.83
N VAL A 167 -34.04 8.35 -8.64
CA VAL A 167 -34.11 8.44 -10.11
C VAL A 167 -35.28 7.66 -10.68
N SER A 168 -35.55 6.47 -10.12
CA SER A 168 -36.68 5.62 -10.56
C SER A 168 -38.05 6.22 -10.23
N SER A 169 -38.15 7.02 -9.15
CA SER A 169 -39.41 7.61 -8.71
C SER A 169 -39.86 8.79 -9.56
N VAL A 170 -38.97 9.39 -10.34
CA VAL A 170 -39.30 10.53 -11.22
C VAL A 170 -39.98 10.04 -12.51
N ARG A 171 -41.23 10.41 -12.73
CA ARG A 171 -41.91 10.17 -14.01
C ARG A 171 -41.35 11.09 -15.09
N ARG A 172 -40.70 10.50 -16.10
CA ARG A 172 -40.17 11.25 -17.25
C ARG A 172 -40.85 10.81 -18.54
N ARG A 173 -40.99 11.74 -19.48
CA ARG A 173 -41.60 11.48 -20.80
C ARG A 173 -40.87 10.45 -21.65
N GLY A 174 -39.61 10.07 -21.29
CA GLY A 174 -38.78 9.08 -21.98
C GLY A 174 -39.03 7.62 -21.58
N GLY A 175 -40.01 7.33 -20.73
CA GLY A 175 -40.33 5.96 -20.28
C GLY A 175 -39.27 5.34 -19.35
N MET A 176 -39.39 4.02 -19.14
CA MET A 176 -38.56 3.22 -18.22
C MET A 176 -37.07 3.19 -18.64
N GLY A 177 -36.79 3.25 -19.95
CA GLY A 177 -35.41 3.24 -20.47
C GLY A 177 -34.59 4.44 -20.06
N MET A 178 -35.19 5.63 -19.98
CA MET A 178 -34.48 6.86 -19.54
C MET A 178 -34.08 6.77 -18.06
N ASN A 179 -34.93 6.24 -17.19
CA ASN A 179 -34.61 6.09 -15.77
C ASN A 179 -33.47 5.06 -15.57
N LEU A 180 -33.49 3.95 -16.35
CA LEU A 180 -32.42 2.97 -16.34
C LEU A 180 -31.09 3.56 -16.80
N ALA A 181 -31.09 4.30 -17.91
CA ALA A 181 -29.89 4.96 -18.44
C ALA A 181 -29.29 5.94 -17.43
N MET A 182 -30.13 6.76 -16.76
CA MET A 182 -29.68 7.68 -15.72
C MET A 182 -29.11 6.97 -14.50
N GLY A 183 -29.70 5.85 -14.06
CA GLY A 183 -29.19 5.04 -12.97
C GLY A 183 -27.80 4.46 -13.28
N ILE A 184 -27.62 3.90 -14.47
CA ILE A 184 -26.34 3.39 -14.95
C ILE A 184 -25.29 4.52 -15.02
N LEU A 185 -25.64 5.67 -15.58
CA LEU A 185 -24.76 6.82 -15.69
C LEU A 185 -24.27 7.29 -14.31
N MET A 186 -25.16 7.41 -13.33
CA MET A 186 -24.81 7.81 -11.96
C MET A 186 -23.90 6.79 -11.29
N GLY A 187 -24.16 5.50 -11.45
CA GLY A 187 -23.29 4.44 -10.95
C GLY A 187 -21.90 4.47 -11.59
N PHE A 188 -21.82 4.67 -12.90
CA PHE A 188 -20.56 4.81 -13.62
C PHE A 188 -19.75 6.02 -13.14
N LEU A 189 -20.40 7.20 -13.00
CA LEU A 189 -19.77 8.42 -12.49
C LEU A 189 -19.21 8.22 -11.08
N PHE A 190 -19.97 7.56 -10.21
CA PHE A 190 -19.50 7.24 -8.86
C PHE A 190 -18.21 6.42 -8.90
N ILE A 191 -18.22 5.29 -9.65
CA ILE A 191 -17.05 4.41 -9.76
C ILE A 191 -15.87 5.14 -10.39
N PHE A 192 -16.10 5.95 -11.42
CA PHE A 192 -15.06 6.72 -12.08
C PHE A 192 -14.37 7.69 -11.12
N ILE A 193 -15.16 8.53 -10.41
CA ILE A 193 -14.62 9.48 -9.43
C ILE A 193 -13.88 8.75 -8.31
N ASP A 194 -14.42 7.64 -7.80
CA ASP A 194 -13.78 6.82 -6.78
C ASP A 194 -12.41 6.33 -7.23
N LYS A 195 -12.28 5.83 -8.48
CA LYS A 195 -11.00 5.35 -9.02
C LYS A 195 -10.01 6.47 -9.28
N VAL A 196 -10.46 7.62 -9.76
CA VAL A 196 -9.60 8.80 -9.96
C VAL A 196 -9.00 9.24 -8.63
N LEU A 197 -9.79 9.31 -7.56
CA LEU A 197 -9.31 9.71 -6.23
C LEU A 197 -8.30 8.70 -5.64
N VAL A 198 -8.51 7.39 -5.86
CA VAL A 198 -7.51 6.37 -5.48
C VAL A 198 -6.18 6.61 -6.18
N VAL A 199 -6.19 6.92 -7.47
CA VAL A 199 -4.96 7.23 -8.23
C VAL A 199 -4.30 8.51 -7.71
N LEU A 200 -5.08 9.53 -7.35
CA LEU A 200 -4.55 10.78 -6.79
C LEU A 200 -3.87 10.56 -5.44
N VAL A 201 -4.42 9.75 -4.53
CA VAL A 201 -3.75 9.38 -3.26
C VAL A 201 -2.40 8.70 -3.52
N ASN A 202 -2.33 7.86 -4.54
CA ASN A 202 -1.10 7.12 -4.86
C ASN A 202 -0.02 7.99 -5.52
N LYS A 203 -0.39 9.06 -6.22
CA LYS A 203 0.53 9.90 -7.00
C LYS A 203 0.74 11.30 -6.41
N SER A 204 -0.17 11.77 -5.59
CA SER A 204 -0.13 13.09 -4.97
C SER A 204 -0.25 12.97 -3.43
N ASN A 205 -0.03 14.08 -2.73
CA ASN A 205 -0.19 14.13 -1.27
C ASN A 205 -1.65 14.29 -0.81
N LEU A 206 -2.62 13.81 -1.61
CA LEU A 206 -4.01 13.86 -1.21
C LEU A 206 -4.26 12.97 0.02
N SER A 207 -4.97 13.51 1.01
CA SER A 207 -5.31 12.75 2.22
C SER A 207 -6.19 11.55 1.89
N ALA A 208 -5.84 10.39 2.43
CA ALA A 208 -6.59 9.15 2.26
C ALA A 208 -8.05 9.25 2.74
N ALA A 209 -8.29 10.03 3.81
CA ALA A 209 -9.63 10.26 4.33
C ALA A 209 -10.48 11.03 3.32
N VAL A 210 -9.96 12.13 2.77
CA VAL A 210 -10.67 12.93 1.75
C VAL A 210 -11.02 12.06 0.54
N ALA A 211 -10.07 11.30 0.02
CA ALA A 211 -10.29 10.44 -1.13
C ALA A 211 -11.34 9.34 -0.90
N ALA A 212 -11.42 8.79 0.30
CA ALA A 212 -12.37 7.74 0.61
C ALA A 212 -13.79 8.24 0.87
N TRP A 213 -13.95 9.46 1.42
CA TRP A 213 -15.24 9.97 1.87
C TRP A 213 -15.88 10.99 0.93
N SER A 214 -15.08 11.74 0.14
CA SER A 214 -15.62 12.80 -0.73
C SER A 214 -16.61 12.29 -1.79
N PRO A 215 -16.42 11.14 -2.47
CA PRO A 215 -17.42 10.64 -3.42
C PRO A 215 -18.76 10.35 -2.73
N ILE A 216 -18.70 9.73 -1.55
CA ILE A 216 -19.89 9.35 -0.79
C ILE A 216 -20.68 10.59 -0.38
N LEU A 217 -20.00 11.59 0.17
CA LEU A 217 -20.64 12.84 0.59
C LEU A 217 -21.25 13.59 -0.59
N PHE A 218 -20.53 13.67 -1.71
CA PHE A 218 -21.03 14.31 -2.93
C PHE A 218 -22.29 13.62 -3.46
N PHE A 219 -22.25 12.30 -3.62
CA PHE A 219 -23.38 11.53 -4.13
C PHE A 219 -24.54 11.41 -3.12
N ALA A 220 -24.25 11.41 -1.82
CA ALA A 220 -25.29 11.47 -0.79
C ALA A 220 -26.07 12.78 -0.87
N GLY A 221 -25.36 13.92 -1.02
CA GLY A 221 -25.98 15.22 -1.23
C GLY A 221 -26.84 15.26 -2.51
N ALA A 222 -26.30 14.75 -3.62
CA ALA A 222 -27.03 14.65 -4.88
C ALA A 222 -28.28 13.76 -4.75
N GLY A 223 -28.17 12.61 -4.10
CA GLY A 223 -29.29 11.70 -3.85
C GLY A 223 -30.38 12.32 -2.98
N PHE A 224 -29.97 13.04 -1.93
CA PHE A 224 -30.91 13.77 -1.07
C PHE A 224 -31.67 14.86 -1.84
N LEU A 225 -31.00 15.64 -2.67
CA LEU A 225 -31.61 16.63 -3.54
C LEU A 225 -32.61 16.00 -4.52
N LEU A 226 -32.19 14.92 -5.21
CA LEU A 226 -33.07 14.19 -6.13
C LEU A 226 -34.31 13.66 -5.42
N MET A 227 -34.19 13.13 -4.21
CA MET A 227 -35.35 12.66 -3.43
C MET A 227 -36.31 13.78 -3.05
N ARG A 228 -35.79 14.97 -2.74
CA ARG A 228 -36.62 16.15 -2.44
C ARG A 228 -37.36 16.62 -3.67
N TYR A 229 -36.74 16.57 -4.85
CA TYR A 229 -37.39 16.92 -6.12
C TYR A 229 -38.38 15.85 -6.60
N ALA A 230 -38.13 14.58 -6.33
CA ALA A 230 -39.01 13.48 -6.71
C ALA A 230 -40.36 13.47 -5.96
N LYS A 231 -40.43 14.12 -4.79
CA LYS A 231 -41.67 14.27 -4.00
C LYS A 231 -42.60 15.39 -4.49
N ARG A 232 -42.18 16.16 -5.49
CA ARG A 232 -43.02 17.18 -6.14
C ARG A 232 -43.53 16.66 -7.49
#